data_369324659d803e70a592a890257b0892
#
_entry.id   369324659d803e70a592a890257b0892
#
_cell.length_a   1.000
_cell.length_b   1.000
_cell.length_c   1.000
_cell.angle_alpha   90.00
_cell.angle_beta   90.00
_cell.angle_gamma   90.00
#
_symmetry.space_group_name_H-M   'P 1'
#
loop_
_entity.id
_entity.type
_entity.pdbx_description
1 polymer ?
#
loop_
_entity_poly.entity_id
_entity_poly.type
_entity_poly.pdbx_seq_one_letter_code
_entity_poly.pdbx_strand_id
1 'polypeptide(L)'
;RLLQPGQLKEVGRLWKSNIKPAQILLQLRTADPHTLATNRTISNTLQKQQREELDGKTPIEALLCILKETNWSWEAKYTETGAVQNLFFAHPGSIHLAQVYHHVALLDATYKTNSSKMPLLHIIGQTATNRSFSIAFCFMTYEANENYLWAVNILKNLIWRSERIPKVFVTDRDAALRKALAVVFPDSRANLCVWHLNTNIATNCRKALGEGWNDFIQEWNQVTYSKTPEIYVDRWNTLKTHLAKLPTVFHYIETSIIPVKELFVVAWACQYPHL
;
A
#
# COMPACT_ATOMS: atom_id res chain seq x y z
N ARG A 1 -11.68 -4.24 38.54
CA ARG A 1 -11.99 -4.56 37.10
C ARG A 1 -10.88 -5.41 36.48
N LEU A 2 -10.31 -6.30 37.27
CA LEU A 2 -9.29 -7.24 36.79
C LEU A 2 -10.01 -8.46 36.21
N LEU A 3 -9.50 -8.95 35.07
CA LEU A 3 -9.95 -10.23 34.51
C LEU A 3 -9.44 -11.37 35.38
N GLN A 4 -10.26 -12.41 35.56
CA GLN A 4 -9.86 -13.64 36.24
C GLN A 4 -8.81 -14.39 35.40
N PRO A 5 -7.96 -15.24 36.03
CA PRO A 5 -6.91 -15.96 35.29
C PRO A 5 -7.42 -16.75 34.08
N GLY A 6 -8.61 -17.36 34.20
CA GLY A 6 -9.26 -18.07 33.07
C GLY A 6 -9.66 -17.12 31.92
N GLN A 7 -10.21 -15.94 32.27
CA GLN A 7 -10.59 -14.91 31.30
C GLN A 7 -9.35 -14.33 30.57
N LEU A 8 -8.22 -14.16 31.29
CA LEU A 8 -6.95 -13.70 30.69
C LEU A 8 -6.44 -14.67 29.61
N LYS A 9 -6.46 -15.98 29.90
CA LYS A 9 -6.07 -17.02 28.94
C LYS A 9 -7.00 -17.01 27.72
N GLU A 10 -8.30 -16.88 27.95
CA GLU A 10 -9.30 -16.85 26.88
C GLU A 10 -9.16 -15.60 26.00
N VAL A 11 -8.91 -14.43 26.56
CA VAL A 11 -8.60 -13.20 25.80
C VAL A 11 -7.41 -13.43 24.87
N GLY A 12 -6.30 -14.00 25.36
CA GLY A 12 -5.13 -14.31 24.54
C GLY A 12 -5.42 -15.33 23.43
N ARG A 13 -6.18 -16.39 23.73
CA ARG A 13 -6.57 -17.41 22.78
C ARG A 13 -7.41 -16.84 21.62
N LEU A 14 -8.42 -16.04 21.96
CA LEU A 14 -9.32 -15.42 20.99
C LEU A 14 -8.58 -14.38 20.13
N TRP A 15 -7.67 -13.61 20.74
CA TRP A 15 -6.83 -12.67 20.02
C TRP A 15 -5.93 -13.36 18.99
N LYS A 16 -5.27 -14.46 19.36
CA LYS A 16 -4.45 -15.29 18.43
C LYS A 16 -5.27 -15.90 17.30
N SER A 17 -6.59 -16.00 17.47
CA SER A 17 -7.53 -16.40 16.42
C SER A 17 -8.08 -15.22 15.59
N ASN A 18 -7.44 -14.05 15.63
CA ASN A 18 -7.82 -12.81 14.94
C ASN A 18 -9.21 -12.26 15.28
N ILE A 19 -9.73 -12.56 16.48
CA ILE A 19 -11.02 -12.04 16.94
C ILE A 19 -10.82 -10.61 17.47
N LYS A 20 -11.65 -9.68 17.00
CA LYS A 20 -11.56 -8.25 17.37
C LYS A 20 -11.86 -8.04 18.87
N PRO A 21 -11.23 -7.05 19.56
CA PRO A 21 -11.43 -6.80 20.98
C PRO A 21 -12.89 -6.65 21.42
N ALA A 22 -13.73 -6.00 20.61
CA ALA A 22 -15.16 -5.87 20.89
C ALA A 22 -15.90 -7.23 20.87
N GLN A 23 -15.52 -8.13 20.00
CA GLN A 23 -16.09 -9.49 19.92
C GLN A 23 -15.58 -10.36 21.08
N ILE A 24 -14.30 -10.20 21.46
CA ILE A 24 -13.74 -10.85 22.65
C ILE A 24 -14.54 -10.45 23.90
N LEU A 25 -14.82 -9.15 24.08
CA LEU A 25 -15.64 -8.68 25.18
C LEU A 25 -17.04 -9.28 25.17
N LEU A 26 -17.67 -9.35 24.00
CA LEU A 26 -18.99 -9.95 23.86
C LEU A 26 -18.98 -11.43 24.29
N GLN A 27 -18.01 -12.22 23.84
CA GLN A 27 -17.87 -13.63 24.24
C GLN A 27 -17.66 -13.79 25.76
N LEU A 28 -16.79 -12.94 26.35
CA LEU A 28 -16.60 -12.98 27.80
C LEU A 28 -17.88 -12.67 28.59
N ARG A 29 -18.69 -11.72 28.13
CA ARG A 29 -19.97 -11.37 28.75
C ARG A 29 -21.04 -12.45 28.57
N THR A 30 -20.98 -13.17 27.45
CA THR A 30 -21.88 -14.32 27.22
C THR A 30 -21.51 -15.48 28.15
N ALA A 31 -20.22 -15.72 28.36
CA ALA A 31 -19.74 -16.79 29.23
C ALA A 31 -19.88 -16.45 30.73
N ASP A 32 -19.71 -15.18 31.08
CA ASP A 32 -19.83 -14.66 32.44
C ASP A 32 -20.57 -13.30 32.42
N PRO A 33 -21.93 -13.32 32.61
CA PRO A 33 -22.73 -12.09 32.63
C PRO A 33 -22.37 -11.10 33.73
N HIS A 34 -21.67 -11.54 34.79
CA HIS A 34 -21.23 -10.70 35.91
C HIS A 34 -19.86 -10.07 35.69
N THR A 35 -19.20 -10.35 34.55
CA THR A 35 -17.89 -9.76 34.27
C THR A 35 -17.98 -8.23 34.19
N LEU A 36 -17.09 -7.56 34.93
CA LEU A 36 -16.95 -6.09 34.89
C LEU A 36 -16.00 -5.61 33.79
N ALA A 37 -15.64 -6.50 32.86
CA ALA A 37 -14.76 -6.16 31.74
C ALA A 37 -15.39 -5.10 30.83
N THR A 38 -14.54 -4.22 30.33
CA THR A 38 -14.87 -3.19 29.33
C THR A 38 -13.96 -3.34 28.12
N ASN A 39 -14.27 -2.69 27.00
CA ASN A 39 -13.38 -2.64 25.84
C ASN A 39 -11.97 -2.17 26.23
N ARG A 40 -11.88 -1.19 27.13
CA ARG A 40 -10.60 -0.69 27.66
C ARG A 40 -9.86 -1.76 28.46
N THR A 41 -10.57 -2.58 29.25
CA THR A 41 -9.99 -3.71 29.98
C THR A 41 -9.36 -4.71 29.03
N ILE A 42 -10.08 -5.10 27.96
CA ILE A 42 -9.58 -6.02 26.93
C ILE A 42 -8.36 -5.42 26.23
N SER A 43 -8.45 -4.18 25.75
CA SER A 43 -7.33 -3.52 25.06
C SER A 43 -6.07 -3.43 25.93
N ASN A 44 -6.21 -3.05 27.20
CA ASN A 44 -5.07 -2.97 28.12
C ASN A 44 -4.47 -4.36 28.40
N THR A 45 -5.31 -5.38 28.54
CA THR A 45 -4.85 -6.77 28.72
C THR A 45 -4.07 -7.25 27.51
N LEU A 46 -4.58 -7.02 26.31
CA LEU A 46 -3.89 -7.37 25.07
C LEU A 46 -2.56 -6.63 24.90
N GLN A 47 -2.52 -5.34 25.20
CA GLN A 47 -1.28 -4.58 25.20
C GLN A 47 -0.24 -5.11 26.17
N LYS A 48 -0.68 -5.53 27.38
CA LYS A 48 0.20 -6.13 28.37
C LYS A 48 0.75 -7.47 27.87
N GLN A 49 -0.11 -8.36 27.38
CA GLN A 49 0.30 -9.65 26.82
C GLN A 49 1.26 -9.49 25.64
N GLN A 50 1.00 -8.55 24.73
CA GLN A 50 1.91 -8.24 23.62
C GLN A 50 3.28 -7.75 24.10
N ARG A 51 3.34 -6.91 25.15
CA ARG A 51 4.62 -6.46 25.73
C ARG A 51 5.38 -7.61 26.38
N GLU A 52 4.69 -8.51 27.06
CA GLU A 52 5.27 -9.70 27.69
C GLU A 52 5.79 -10.67 26.60
N GLU A 53 5.07 -10.88 25.49
CA GLU A 53 5.51 -11.68 24.35
C GLU A 53 6.73 -11.10 23.63
N LEU A 54 6.86 -9.77 23.60
CA LEU A 54 8.02 -9.08 23.02
C LEU A 54 9.28 -9.16 23.87
N ASP A 55 9.20 -9.63 25.12
CA ASP A 55 10.32 -9.78 26.02
C ASP A 55 11.20 -8.51 26.15
N GLY A 56 10.54 -7.36 26.29
CA GLY A 56 11.19 -6.05 26.36
C GLY A 56 11.69 -5.47 25.04
N LYS A 57 11.58 -6.20 23.94
CA LYS A 57 11.97 -5.72 22.60
C LYS A 57 10.92 -4.78 22.03
N THR A 58 11.34 -3.88 21.18
CA THR A 58 10.44 -3.13 20.30
C THR A 58 9.83 -4.06 19.23
N PRO A 59 8.67 -3.75 18.66
CA PRO A 59 8.08 -4.55 17.59
C PRO A 59 9.02 -4.79 16.38
N ILE A 60 9.85 -3.81 16.03
CA ILE A 60 10.81 -3.93 14.92
C ILE A 60 11.99 -4.86 15.29
N GLU A 61 12.46 -4.82 16.52
CA GLU A 61 13.49 -5.74 17.01
C GLU A 61 12.98 -7.17 17.08
N ALA A 62 11.75 -7.37 17.52
CA ALA A 62 11.11 -8.69 17.52
C ALA A 62 10.94 -9.22 16.08
N LEU A 63 10.53 -8.37 15.14
CA LEU A 63 10.46 -8.74 13.72
C LEU A 63 11.85 -9.13 13.18
N LEU A 64 12.90 -8.36 13.51
CA LEU A 64 14.28 -8.71 13.12
C LEU A 64 14.73 -10.06 13.67
N CYS A 65 14.37 -10.40 14.92
CA CYS A 65 14.65 -11.72 15.48
C CYS A 65 13.97 -12.81 14.64
N ILE A 66 12.69 -12.66 14.33
CA ILE A 66 11.93 -13.60 13.50
C ILE A 66 12.56 -13.75 12.12
N LEU A 67 12.94 -12.64 11.47
CA LEU A 67 13.59 -12.67 10.15
C LEU A 67 14.94 -13.37 10.17
N LYS A 68 15.72 -13.24 11.27
CA LYS A 68 17.00 -13.95 11.47
C LYS A 68 16.82 -15.44 11.70
N GLU A 69 15.74 -15.85 12.39
CA GLU A 69 15.44 -17.24 12.71
C GLU A 69 14.72 -17.98 11.57
N THR A 70 14.18 -17.23 10.62
CA THR A 70 13.45 -17.77 9.48
C THR A 70 14.25 -17.61 8.20
N ASN A 71 13.85 -18.31 7.13
CA ASN A 71 14.53 -18.25 5.84
C ASN A 71 14.09 -17.04 4.99
N TRP A 72 13.70 -15.90 5.61
CA TRP A 72 13.38 -14.68 4.89
C TRP A 72 14.64 -13.95 4.46
N SER A 73 14.61 -13.37 3.27
CA SER A 73 15.64 -12.43 2.81
C SER A 73 15.32 -11.05 3.37
N TRP A 74 16.28 -10.38 4.00
CA TRP A 74 16.08 -9.06 4.58
C TRP A 74 17.37 -8.24 4.58
N GLU A 75 17.20 -6.92 4.60
CA GLU A 75 18.23 -5.90 4.74
C GLU A 75 17.76 -4.81 5.68
N ALA A 76 18.62 -4.29 6.52
CA ALA A 76 18.29 -3.21 7.44
C ALA A 76 19.33 -2.07 7.33
N LYS A 77 18.83 -0.83 7.37
CA LYS A 77 19.63 0.37 7.53
C LYS A 77 19.50 0.86 8.95
N TYR A 78 20.60 1.20 9.58
CA TYR A 78 20.64 1.67 10.95
C TYR A 78 21.03 3.14 11.02
N THR A 79 20.57 3.84 12.04
CA THR A 79 21.04 5.17 12.42
C THR A 79 22.43 5.07 13.07
N GLU A 80 23.09 6.20 13.26
CA GLU A 80 24.36 6.29 14.01
C GLU A 80 24.22 5.78 15.46
N THR A 81 23.03 5.88 16.03
CA THR A 81 22.70 5.38 17.38
C THR A 81 22.38 3.88 17.42
N GLY A 82 22.42 3.17 16.28
CA GLY A 82 22.09 1.75 16.18
C GLY A 82 20.60 1.42 16.08
N ALA A 83 19.71 2.40 16.02
CA ALA A 83 18.28 2.17 15.81
C ALA A 83 18.01 1.82 14.35
N VAL A 84 17.00 0.96 14.11
CA VAL A 84 16.58 0.61 12.74
C VAL A 84 15.94 1.81 12.07
N GLN A 85 16.55 2.28 10.99
CA GLN A 85 16.06 3.35 10.15
C GLN A 85 15.12 2.81 9.08
N ASN A 86 15.54 1.79 8.34
CA ASN A 86 14.74 1.11 7.32
C ASN A 86 14.90 -0.40 7.47
N LEU A 87 13.85 -1.15 7.16
CA LEU A 87 13.87 -2.62 7.16
C LEU A 87 13.12 -3.14 5.94
N PHE A 88 13.87 -3.72 5.02
CA PHE A 88 13.34 -4.40 3.83
C PHE A 88 13.33 -5.91 4.06
N PHE A 89 12.23 -6.60 3.68
CA PHE A 89 12.17 -8.05 3.77
C PHE A 89 11.23 -8.68 2.74
N ALA A 90 11.59 -9.89 2.31
CA ALA A 90 10.85 -10.65 1.31
C ALA A 90 10.92 -12.16 1.61
N HIS A 91 9.82 -12.86 1.36
CA HIS A 91 9.78 -14.32 1.49
C HIS A 91 10.43 -14.97 0.24
N PRO A 92 11.23 -16.06 0.37
CA PRO A 92 11.87 -16.71 -0.78
C PRO A 92 10.91 -17.14 -1.87
N GLY A 93 9.73 -17.68 -1.51
CA GLY A 93 8.67 -18.01 -2.47
C GLY A 93 8.13 -16.80 -3.22
N SER A 94 8.03 -15.64 -2.56
CA SER A 94 7.62 -14.38 -3.20
C SER A 94 8.69 -13.86 -4.16
N ILE A 95 9.96 -13.99 -3.81
CA ILE A 95 11.09 -13.67 -4.69
C ILE A 95 11.03 -14.53 -5.96
N HIS A 96 10.83 -15.84 -5.81
CA HIS A 96 10.68 -16.74 -6.95
C HIS A 96 9.50 -16.34 -7.84
N LEU A 97 8.33 -16.08 -7.26
CA LEU A 97 7.17 -15.60 -8.02
C LEU A 97 7.44 -14.29 -8.74
N ALA A 98 8.13 -13.33 -8.11
CA ALA A 98 8.49 -12.04 -8.70
C ALA A 98 9.46 -12.19 -9.88
N GLN A 99 10.33 -13.19 -9.86
CA GLN A 99 11.24 -13.50 -10.97
C GLN A 99 10.51 -14.17 -12.14
N VAL A 100 9.48 -15.00 -11.87
CA VAL A 100 8.64 -15.62 -12.90
C VAL A 100 7.69 -14.59 -13.51
N TYR A 101 7.01 -13.80 -12.69
CA TYR A 101 6.01 -12.79 -13.08
C TYR A 101 6.58 -11.37 -12.94
N HIS A 102 7.69 -11.12 -13.60
CA HIS A 102 8.47 -9.88 -13.45
C HIS A 102 7.95 -8.69 -14.25
N HIS A 103 6.93 -8.85 -15.10
CA HIS A 103 6.54 -7.82 -16.07
C HIS A 103 6.05 -6.52 -15.44
N VAL A 104 5.37 -6.60 -14.29
CA VAL A 104 4.80 -5.46 -13.59
C VAL A 104 5.00 -5.59 -12.09
N ALA A 105 5.29 -4.47 -11.44
CA ALA A 105 5.27 -4.36 -9.99
C ALA A 105 4.53 -3.09 -9.57
N LEU A 106 3.68 -3.21 -8.54
CA LEU A 106 2.98 -2.09 -7.93
C LEU A 106 3.69 -1.74 -6.62
N LEU A 107 3.92 -0.45 -6.39
CA LEU A 107 4.50 0.06 -5.16
C LEU A 107 3.51 1.02 -4.52
N ASP A 108 3.14 0.73 -3.28
CA ASP A 108 2.18 1.51 -2.50
C ASP A 108 2.75 1.77 -1.11
N ALA A 109 2.82 3.05 -0.74
CA ALA A 109 3.26 3.46 0.59
C ALA A 109 2.05 3.78 1.46
N THR A 110 1.90 3.04 2.56
CA THR A 110 0.79 3.18 3.50
C THR A 110 1.25 3.65 4.87
N TYR A 111 0.47 4.57 5.45
CA TYR A 111 0.73 5.13 6.77
C TYR A 111 -0.06 4.42 7.87
N LYS A 112 0.45 4.50 9.11
CA LYS A 112 -0.27 4.07 10.33
C LYS A 112 -0.67 2.60 10.34
N THR A 113 0.05 1.75 9.64
CA THR A 113 -0.19 0.31 9.59
C THR A 113 0.42 -0.44 10.78
N ASN A 114 1.30 0.24 11.55
CA ASN A 114 2.06 -0.36 12.64
C ASN A 114 2.16 0.56 13.85
N SER A 115 2.45 -0.02 15.02
CA SER A 115 2.56 0.71 16.30
C SER A 115 3.70 1.73 16.33
N SER A 116 4.76 1.51 15.53
CA SER A 116 5.90 2.42 15.41
C SER A 116 5.65 3.58 14.46
N LYS A 117 4.47 3.63 13.81
CA LYS A 117 4.06 4.66 12.85
C LYS A 117 5.03 4.82 11.66
N MET A 118 5.84 3.81 11.39
CA MET A 118 6.72 3.80 10.23
C MET A 118 5.90 3.63 8.96
N PRO A 119 6.10 4.44 7.92
CA PRO A 119 5.57 4.17 6.59
C PRO A 119 5.94 2.76 6.14
N LEU A 120 5.01 2.07 5.52
CA LEU A 120 5.22 0.75 4.93
C LEU A 120 5.12 0.86 3.42
N LEU A 121 6.23 0.69 2.73
CA LEU A 121 6.23 0.47 1.29
C LEU A 121 5.93 -1.00 1.02
N HIS A 122 4.79 -1.27 0.43
CA HIS A 122 4.36 -2.60 0.00
C HIS A 122 4.63 -2.76 -1.49
N ILE A 123 5.37 -3.79 -1.86
CA ILE A 123 5.69 -4.13 -3.24
C ILE A 123 4.86 -5.35 -3.62
N ILE A 124 4.07 -5.22 -4.69
CA ILE A 124 3.07 -6.19 -5.12
C ILE A 124 3.36 -6.61 -6.55
N GLY A 125 3.30 -7.90 -6.82
CA GLY A 125 3.36 -8.47 -8.15
C GLY A 125 2.00 -8.95 -8.63
N GLN A 126 1.91 -9.25 -9.92
CA GLN A 126 0.71 -9.79 -10.55
C GLN A 126 1.06 -11.04 -11.36
N THR A 127 0.31 -12.12 -11.15
CA THR A 127 0.44 -13.36 -11.91
C THR A 127 -0.22 -13.26 -13.28
N ALA A 128 0.08 -14.21 -14.17
CA ALA A 128 -0.57 -14.32 -15.48
C ALA A 128 -2.12 -14.50 -15.42
N THR A 129 -2.64 -14.93 -14.26
CA THR A 129 -4.08 -15.08 -14.01
C THR A 129 -4.69 -13.86 -13.31
N ASN A 130 -4.04 -12.70 -13.36
CA ASN A 130 -4.46 -11.43 -12.74
C ASN A 130 -4.65 -11.51 -11.21
N ARG A 131 -3.94 -12.42 -10.53
CA ARG A 131 -3.92 -12.46 -9.07
C ARG A 131 -2.72 -11.70 -8.54
N SER A 132 -2.94 -10.84 -7.56
CA SER A 132 -1.86 -10.11 -6.88
C SER A 132 -1.20 -11.00 -5.81
N PHE A 133 0.09 -10.77 -5.58
CA PHE A 133 0.86 -11.36 -4.49
C PHE A 133 1.86 -10.35 -3.94
N SER A 134 2.18 -10.44 -2.66
CA SER A 134 3.20 -9.59 -2.04
C SER A 134 4.59 -10.04 -2.47
N ILE A 135 5.36 -9.16 -3.07
CA ILE A 135 6.77 -9.40 -3.42
C ILE A 135 7.65 -9.17 -2.19
N ALA A 136 7.53 -7.95 -1.61
CA ALA A 136 8.35 -7.51 -0.50
C ALA A 136 7.66 -6.40 0.30
N PHE A 137 8.24 -6.12 1.45
CA PHE A 137 7.82 -5.04 2.36
C PHE A 137 9.04 -4.23 2.77
N CYS A 138 8.86 -2.92 2.93
CA CYS A 138 9.90 -2.06 3.48
C CYS A 138 9.31 -1.08 4.49
N PHE A 139 9.67 -1.21 5.77
CA PHE A 139 9.44 -0.16 6.76
C PHE A 139 10.48 0.92 6.62
N MET A 140 10.07 2.19 6.69
CA MET A 140 10.94 3.35 6.60
C MET A 140 10.62 4.32 7.73
N THR A 141 11.58 5.08 8.23
CA THR A 141 11.32 6.10 9.27
C THR A 141 10.44 7.22 8.74
N TYR A 142 10.64 7.61 7.48
CA TYR A 142 9.86 8.63 6.79
C TYR A 142 9.98 8.46 5.27
N GLU A 143 9.02 9.00 4.54
CA GLU A 143 8.99 9.00 3.08
C GLU A 143 9.89 10.13 2.53
N ALA A 144 11.12 9.78 2.23
CA ALA A 144 12.08 10.69 1.63
C ALA A 144 12.83 9.99 0.49
N ASN A 145 13.34 10.79 -0.43
CA ASN A 145 14.04 10.29 -1.61
C ASN A 145 15.18 9.31 -1.27
N GLU A 146 15.94 9.57 -0.22
CA GLU A 146 17.03 8.70 0.23
C GLU A 146 16.57 7.32 0.72
N ASN A 147 15.43 7.27 1.45
CA ASN A 147 14.85 6.02 1.96
C ASN A 147 14.22 5.21 0.83
N TYR A 148 13.51 5.86 -0.08
CA TYR A 148 13.00 5.21 -1.29
C TYR A 148 14.13 4.73 -2.19
N LEU A 149 15.18 5.54 -2.39
CA LEU A 149 16.34 5.14 -3.18
C LEU A 149 17.02 3.90 -2.58
N TRP A 150 17.18 3.86 -1.26
CA TRP A 150 17.71 2.69 -0.56
C TRP A 150 16.82 1.47 -0.76
N ALA A 151 15.50 1.60 -0.52
CA ALA A 151 14.54 0.49 -0.66
C ALA A 151 14.49 -0.06 -2.09
N VAL A 152 14.48 0.82 -3.09
CA VAL A 152 14.43 0.44 -4.52
C VAL A 152 15.75 -0.20 -4.98
N ASN A 153 16.91 0.21 -4.43
CA ASN A 153 18.18 -0.47 -4.68
C ASN A 153 18.21 -1.88 -4.08
N ILE A 154 17.71 -2.05 -2.83
CA ILE A 154 17.57 -3.38 -2.23
C ILE A 154 16.62 -4.26 -3.05
N LEU A 155 15.48 -3.70 -3.47
CA LEU A 155 14.52 -4.38 -4.34
C LEU A 155 15.19 -4.91 -5.62
N LYS A 156 16.00 -4.08 -6.30
CA LYS A 156 16.77 -4.49 -7.49
C LYS A 156 17.74 -5.61 -7.19
N ASN A 157 18.56 -5.44 -6.18
CA ASN A 157 19.66 -6.34 -5.88
C ASN A 157 19.20 -7.69 -5.31
N LEU A 158 18.12 -7.70 -4.52
CA LEU A 158 17.60 -8.88 -3.84
C LEU A 158 16.63 -9.67 -4.72
N ILE A 159 15.78 -8.99 -5.47
CA ILE A 159 14.68 -9.63 -6.22
C ILE A 159 15.05 -9.83 -7.70
N TRP A 160 15.52 -8.76 -8.39
CA TRP A 160 15.71 -8.76 -9.86
C TRP A 160 17.16 -8.50 -10.25
N ARG A 161 17.99 -9.51 -10.13
CA ARG A 161 19.46 -9.37 -10.22
C ARG A 161 20.06 -9.07 -11.59
N SER A 162 19.38 -9.11 -12.73
CA SER A 162 19.94 -8.60 -14.01
C SER A 162 19.06 -8.65 -15.24
N GLU A 163 18.28 -9.71 -15.50
CA GLU A 163 17.64 -9.86 -16.82
C GLU A 163 16.11 -9.83 -16.78
N ARG A 164 15.51 -9.96 -15.58
CA ARG A 164 14.06 -10.05 -15.37
C ARG A 164 13.54 -8.86 -14.57
N ILE A 165 13.91 -7.67 -15.04
CA ILE A 165 13.48 -6.41 -14.44
C ILE A 165 12.04 -6.10 -14.88
N PRO A 166 11.18 -5.57 -13.99
CA PRO A 166 9.86 -5.10 -14.38
C PRO A 166 9.92 -4.07 -15.49
N LYS A 167 9.12 -4.25 -16.52
CA LYS A 167 8.99 -3.27 -17.59
C LYS A 167 8.15 -2.08 -17.18
N VAL A 168 7.23 -2.31 -16.22
CA VAL A 168 6.32 -1.30 -15.73
C VAL A 168 6.26 -1.35 -14.21
N PHE A 169 6.42 -0.20 -13.59
CA PHE A 169 6.05 0.06 -12.20
C PHE A 169 4.75 0.87 -12.15
N VAL A 170 3.84 0.51 -11.24
CA VAL A 170 2.63 1.28 -10.97
C VAL A 170 2.74 1.86 -9.57
N THR A 171 2.63 3.18 -9.44
CA THR A 171 2.75 3.87 -8.14
C THR A 171 1.64 4.89 -7.99
N ASP A 172 1.48 5.41 -6.79
CA ASP A 172 0.82 6.68 -6.59
C ASP A 172 1.65 7.83 -7.23
N ARG A 173 1.27 9.07 -6.93
CA ARG A 173 1.94 10.27 -7.48
C ARG A 173 3.10 10.77 -6.61
N ASP A 174 3.62 9.95 -5.70
CA ASP A 174 4.75 10.35 -4.85
C ASP A 174 6.00 10.65 -5.69
N ALA A 175 6.50 11.88 -5.61
CA ALA A 175 7.62 12.35 -6.42
C ALA A 175 8.94 11.71 -6.01
N ALA A 176 9.12 11.40 -4.71
CA ALA A 176 10.36 10.83 -4.18
C ALA A 176 10.51 9.37 -4.59
N LEU A 177 9.44 8.58 -4.50
CA LEU A 177 9.41 7.20 -4.97
C LEU A 177 9.64 7.13 -6.49
N ARG A 178 8.95 7.96 -7.27
CA ARG A 178 9.09 7.99 -8.73
C ARG A 178 10.49 8.40 -9.17
N LYS A 179 11.13 9.34 -8.47
CA LYS A 179 12.51 9.72 -8.71
C LYS A 179 13.48 8.58 -8.40
N ALA A 180 13.27 7.86 -7.30
CA ALA A 180 14.07 6.69 -6.95
C ALA A 180 13.97 5.58 -8.01
N LEU A 181 12.75 5.30 -8.50
CA LEU A 181 12.52 4.33 -9.59
C LEU A 181 13.23 4.75 -10.87
N ALA A 182 13.16 6.02 -11.28
CA ALA A 182 13.83 6.52 -12.49
C ALA A 182 15.36 6.39 -12.41
N VAL A 183 15.95 6.53 -11.22
CA VAL A 183 17.41 6.36 -11.01
C VAL A 183 17.82 4.88 -11.06
N VAL A 184 17.07 4.00 -10.40
CA VAL A 184 17.45 2.58 -10.24
C VAL A 184 17.02 1.72 -11.41
N PHE A 185 15.89 2.04 -12.05
CA PHE A 185 15.28 1.33 -13.17
C PHE A 185 15.01 2.27 -14.35
N PRO A 186 16.05 2.85 -14.97
CA PRO A 186 15.88 3.88 -16.01
C PRO A 186 15.14 3.38 -17.27
N ASP A 187 15.21 2.08 -17.56
CA ASP A 187 14.56 1.47 -18.73
C ASP A 187 13.12 1.02 -18.45
N SER A 188 12.67 1.15 -17.21
CA SER A 188 11.31 0.79 -16.78
C SER A 188 10.39 2.01 -16.83
N ARG A 189 9.14 1.79 -17.24
CA ARG A 189 8.12 2.85 -17.23
C ARG A 189 7.46 2.90 -15.85
N ALA A 190 7.29 4.10 -15.30
CA ALA A 190 6.55 4.32 -14.07
C ALA A 190 5.16 4.92 -14.36
N ASN A 191 4.13 4.09 -14.39
CA ASN A 191 2.73 4.47 -14.56
C ASN A 191 2.11 4.92 -13.23
N LEU A 192 0.99 5.67 -13.32
CA LEU A 192 0.22 6.08 -12.16
C LEU A 192 -0.89 5.08 -11.85
N CYS A 193 -1.11 4.80 -10.59
CA CYS A 193 -2.23 4.00 -10.11
C CYS A 193 -3.56 4.74 -10.34
N VAL A 194 -4.43 4.19 -11.17
CA VAL A 194 -5.73 4.76 -11.49
C VAL A 194 -6.63 4.85 -10.26
N TRP A 195 -6.53 3.90 -9.33
CA TRP A 195 -7.29 3.93 -8.08
C TRP A 195 -6.94 5.15 -7.22
N HIS A 196 -5.64 5.43 -7.01
CA HIS A 196 -5.19 6.62 -6.27
C HIS A 196 -5.58 7.91 -6.99
N LEU A 197 -5.47 7.92 -8.32
CA LEU A 197 -5.88 9.06 -9.12
C LEU A 197 -7.38 9.34 -8.97
N ASN A 198 -8.22 8.32 -9.05
CA ASN A 198 -9.67 8.43 -8.86
C ASN A 198 -10.03 8.86 -7.42
N THR A 199 -9.29 8.39 -6.42
CA THR A 199 -9.46 8.83 -5.02
C THR A 199 -9.15 10.32 -4.87
N ASN A 200 -8.09 10.82 -5.52
CA ASN A 200 -7.76 12.24 -5.51
C ASN A 200 -8.82 13.07 -6.24
N ILE A 201 -9.32 12.61 -7.38
CA ILE A 201 -10.44 13.24 -8.09
C ILE A 201 -11.68 13.29 -7.20
N ALA A 202 -12.02 12.19 -6.54
CA ALA A 202 -13.17 12.14 -5.62
C ALA A 202 -13.02 13.16 -4.49
N THR A 203 -11.84 13.24 -3.87
CA THR A 203 -11.57 14.17 -2.78
C THR A 203 -11.75 15.63 -3.21
N ASN A 204 -11.30 15.98 -4.42
CA ASN A 204 -11.30 17.37 -4.89
C ASN A 204 -12.58 17.78 -5.64
N CYS A 205 -13.28 16.83 -6.27
CA CYS A 205 -14.36 17.15 -7.21
C CYS A 205 -15.75 16.69 -6.75
N ARG A 206 -15.85 15.63 -5.94
CA ARG A 206 -17.16 15.00 -5.62
C ARG A 206 -18.16 15.96 -5.00
N LYS A 207 -17.70 16.82 -4.09
CA LYS A 207 -18.59 17.81 -3.45
C LYS A 207 -19.16 18.83 -4.45
N ALA A 208 -18.36 19.28 -5.40
CA ALA A 208 -18.78 20.24 -6.43
C ALA A 208 -19.66 19.59 -7.50
N LEU A 209 -19.47 18.32 -7.79
CA LEU A 209 -20.28 17.56 -8.74
C LEU A 209 -21.65 17.15 -8.16
N GLY A 210 -21.75 16.98 -6.83
CA GLY A 210 -23.02 16.62 -6.17
C GLY A 210 -23.66 15.35 -6.77
N GLU A 211 -24.91 15.48 -7.21
CA GLU A 211 -25.67 14.38 -7.85
C GLU A 211 -25.08 13.94 -9.19
N GLY A 212 -24.40 14.81 -9.91
CA GLY A 212 -23.73 14.51 -11.17
C GLY A 212 -22.45 13.67 -11.05
N TRP A 213 -22.05 13.27 -9.84
CA TRP A 213 -20.86 12.47 -9.61
C TRP A 213 -20.83 11.14 -10.37
N ASN A 214 -21.94 10.42 -10.40
CA ASN A 214 -22.00 9.12 -11.05
C ASN A 214 -21.85 9.22 -12.57
N ASP A 215 -22.48 10.22 -13.20
CA ASP A 215 -22.36 10.47 -14.62
C ASP A 215 -20.93 10.89 -14.99
N PHE A 216 -20.36 11.78 -14.19
CA PHE A 216 -18.95 12.16 -14.34
C PHE A 216 -17.99 10.96 -14.27
N ILE A 217 -18.16 10.06 -13.31
CA ILE A 217 -17.30 8.88 -13.17
C ILE A 217 -17.43 7.92 -14.36
N GLN A 218 -18.62 7.77 -14.90
CA GLN A 218 -18.84 6.97 -16.12
C GLN A 218 -18.10 7.56 -17.32
N GLU A 219 -18.24 8.85 -17.57
CA GLU A 219 -17.53 9.56 -18.64
C GLU A 219 -16.02 9.57 -18.43
N TRP A 220 -15.59 9.83 -17.20
CA TRP A 220 -14.17 9.78 -16.82
C TRP A 220 -13.56 8.40 -17.05
N ASN A 221 -14.26 7.33 -16.73
CA ASN A 221 -13.82 5.98 -17.04
C ASN A 221 -13.69 5.76 -18.54
N GLN A 222 -14.62 6.28 -19.35
CA GLN A 222 -14.50 6.20 -20.81
C GLN A 222 -13.24 6.91 -21.30
N VAL A 223 -12.91 8.09 -20.76
CA VAL A 223 -11.67 8.82 -21.07
C VAL A 223 -10.44 7.99 -20.66
N THR A 224 -10.40 7.49 -19.44
CA THR A 224 -9.27 6.73 -18.89
C THR A 224 -9.02 5.42 -19.63
N TYR A 225 -10.08 4.70 -20.00
CA TYR A 225 -10.00 3.42 -20.73
C TYR A 225 -10.08 3.57 -22.25
N SER A 226 -9.78 4.74 -22.79
CA SER A 226 -9.64 4.95 -24.24
C SER A 226 -8.46 4.16 -24.79
N LYS A 227 -8.72 3.32 -25.79
CA LYS A 227 -7.71 2.38 -26.35
C LYS A 227 -6.75 3.04 -27.33
N THR A 228 -7.13 4.17 -27.94
CA THR A 228 -6.27 4.93 -28.85
C THR A 228 -6.29 6.41 -28.52
N PRO A 229 -5.27 7.18 -28.94
CA PRO A 229 -5.23 8.63 -28.76
C PRO A 229 -6.43 9.36 -29.37
N GLU A 230 -6.94 8.90 -30.52
CA GLU A 230 -8.08 9.51 -31.20
C GLU A 230 -9.37 9.34 -30.38
N ILE A 231 -9.62 8.13 -29.86
CA ILE A 231 -10.75 7.85 -28.98
C ILE A 231 -10.64 8.68 -27.69
N TYR A 232 -9.42 8.84 -27.16
CA TYR A 232 -9.20 9.69 -25.99
C TYR A 232 -9.58 11.16 -26.30
N VAL A 233 -9.15 11.71 -27.42
CA VAL A 233 -9.44 13.11 -27.78
C VAL A 233 -10.95 13.34 -27.89
N ASP A 234 -11.67 12.44 -28.54
CA ASP A 234 -13.12 12.54 -28.71
C ASP A 234 -13.83 12.51 -27.35
N ARG A 235 -13.53 11.51 -26.50
CA ARG A 235 -14.15 11.35 -25.19
C ARG A 235 -13.77 12.49 -24.23
N TRP A 236 -12.53 12.96 -24.26
CA TRP A 236 -12.10 14.10 -23.47
C TRP A 236 -12.85 15.37 -23.88
N ASN A 237 -13.02 15.63 -25.17
CA ASN A 237 -13.78 16.79 -25.65
C ASN A 237 -15.25 16.73 -25.22
N THR A 238 -15.87 15.55 -25.22
CA THR A 238 -17.23 15.35 -24.69
C THR A 238 -17.29 15.70 -23.22
N LEU A 239 -16.45 15.09 -22.38
CA LEU A 239 -16.38 15.36 -20.95
C LEU A 239 -16.09 16.84 -20.66
N LYS A 240 -15.16 17.46 -21.42
CA LYS A 240 -14.82 18.88 -21.32
C LYS A 240 -16.04 19.78 -21.51
N THR A 241 -16.90 19.47 -22.47
CA THR A 241 -18.13 20.21 -22.73
C THR A 241 -19.09 20.13 -21.54
N HIS A 242 -19.21 18.99 -20.88
CA HIS A 242 -20.04 18.81 -19.70
C HIS A 242 -19.45 19.55 -18.49
N LEU A 243 -18.12 19.50 -18.33
CA LEU A 243 -17.40 20.20 -17.24
C LEU A 243 -17.36 21.73 -17.40
N ALA A 244 -17.68 22.28 -18.56
CA ALA A 244 -17.68 23.73 -18.79
C ALA A 244 -18.62 24.50 -17.83
N LYS A 245 -19.67 23.83 -17.32
CA LYS A 245 -20.57 24.37 -16.31
C LYS A 245 -20.02 24.34 -14.88
N LEU A 246 -18.89 23.67 -14.65
CA LEU A 246 -18.26 23.43 -13.35
C LEU A 246 -16.80 23.89 -13.37
N PRO A 247 -16.51 25.19 -13.43
CA PRO A 247 -15.16 25.71 -13.71
C PRO A 247 -14.10 25.26 -12.70
N THR A 248 -14.43 25.06 -11.44
CA THR A 248 -13.50 24.57 -10.42
C THR A 248 -13.08 23.12 -10.66
N VAL A 249 -14.02 22.25 -11.02
CA VAL A 249 -13.76 20.84 -11.36
C VAL A 249 -12.96 20.78 -12.65
N PHE A 250 -13.39 21.50 -13.67
CA PHE A 250 -12.71 21.59 -14.95
C PHE A 250 -11.24 22.01 -14.79
N HIS A 251 -11.01 23.10 -14.07
CA HIS A 251 -9.67 23.61 -13.82
C HIS A 251 -8.79 22.57 -13.12
N TYR A 252 -9.29 21.91 -12.07
CA TYR A 252 -8.54 20.85 -11.37
C TYR A 252 -8.17 19.68 -12.31
N ILE A 253 -9.13 19.17 -13.07
CA ILE A 253 -8.88 18.07 -14.00
C ILE A 253 -7.87 18.49 -15.07
N GLU A 254 -8.06 19.64 -15.71
CA GLU A 254 -7.21 20.13 -16.80
C GLU A 254 -5.79 20.44 -16.35
N THR A 255 -5.60 21.02 -15.17
CA THR A 255 -4.27 21.44 -14.71
C THR A 255 -3.53 20.38 -13.90
N SER A 256 -4.26 19.53 -13.18
CA SER A 256 -3.63 18.56 -12.26
C SER A 256 -3.62 17.13 -12.78
N ILE A 257 -4.58 16.73 -13.62
CA ILE A 257 -4.74 15.35 -14.04
C ILE A 257 -4.31 15.15 -15.51
N ILE A 258 -4.83 15.95 -16.40
CA ILE A 258 -4.56 15.80 -17.87
C ILE A 258 -3.08 15.92 -18.24
N PRO A 259 -2.23 16.76 -17.62
CA PRO A 259 -0.81 16.84 -17.95
C PRO A 259 -0.03 15.52 -17.80
N VAL A 260 -0.55 14.58 -17.00
CA VAL A 260 0.08 13.27 -16.78
C VAL A 260 -0.70 12.11 -17.39
N LYS A 261 -1.61 12.39 -18.33
CA LYS A 261 -2.50 11.40 -18.95
C LYS A 261 -1.79 10.17 -19.54
N GLU A 262 -0.60 10.37 -20.10
CA GLU A 262 0.18 9.29 -20.71
C GLU A 262 0.65 8.23 -19.71
N LEU A 263 0.60 8.54 -18.40
CA LEU A 263 1.00 7.63 -17.34
C LEU A 263 -0.14 6.74 -16.83
N PHE A 264 -1.40 7.00 -17.26
CA PHE A 264 -2.54 6.24 -16.73
C PHE A 264 -3.63 5.94 -17.77
N VAL A 265 -3.74 6.70 -18.86
CA VAL A 265 -4.73 6.41 -19.92
C VAL A 265 -4.26 5.22 -20.73
N VAL A 266 -5.16 4.27 -20.96
CA VAL A 266 -4.89 2.99 -21.64
C VAL A 266 -4.19 3.17 -22.98
N ALA A 267 -4.56 4.18 -23.76
CA ALA A 267 -3.95 4.47 -25.07
C ALA A 267 -2.42 4.60 -25.02
N TRP A 268 -1.85 5.01 -23.90
CA TRP A 268 -0.41 5.19 -23.73
C TRP A 268 0.19 4.30 -22.62
N ALA A 269 -0.59 3.99 -21.59
CA ALA A 269 -0.11 3.24 -20.44
C ALA A 269 -0.06 1.72 -20.70
N CYS A 270 -0.97 1.20 -21.55
CA CYS A 270 -1.12 -0.25 -21.83
C CYS A 270 -0.27 -0.75 -22.99
N GLN A 271 0.95 -0.29 -23.15
CA GLN A 271 1.90 -0.96 -24.06
C GLN A 271 2.30 -2.37 -23.54
N TYR A 272 1.96 -2.67 -22.28
CA TYR A 272 2.13 -3.95 -21.63
C TYR A 272 0.81 -4.35 -20.94
N PRO A 273 0.37 -5.62 -21.02
CA PRO A 273 -0.87 -6.08 -20.40
C PRO A 273 -0.72 -6.11 -18.86
N HIS A 274 -1.15 -5.05 -18.20
CA HIS A 274 -1.08 -4.90 -16.72
C HIS A 274 -2.26 -4.10 -16.13
N LEU A 275 -3.28 -3.83 -16.93
CA LEU A 275 -4.53 -3.16 -16.51
C LEU A 275 -5.75 -4.03 -16.81
#